data_55010a82dafa095a2576be03054c0c8e
#
_entry.id   55010a82dafa095a2576be03054c0c8e
#
_cell.length_a   1.000
_cell.length_b   1.000
_cell.length_c   1.000
_cell.angle_alpha   90.00
_cell.angle_beta   90.00
_cell.angle_gamma   90.00
#
_symmetry.space_group_name_H-M   'P 1'
#
loop_
_entity.id
_entity.type
_entity.pdbx_description
1 polymer ?
#
loop_
_entity_poly.entity_id
_entity_poly.type
_entity_poly.pdbx_seq_one_letter_code
_entity_poly.pdbx_strand_id
1 'polypeptide(L)'
;MNRRVFLLALGDFLLVRVASSQAQQPAKATPIGYLSGALLSATAARHESFRQGLRELGYVEGKNIVIEWRSAEGKPDRLPALAAELVRLKVDVIVTGGGTSTRAAKAATSTIPIVMTNDPDQIGRAHV
;
A
#
# COMPACT_ATOMS: atom_id res chain seq x y z
N MET A 1 30.26 39.88 -25.62
CA MET A 1 29.28 40.54 -24.83
C MET A 1 27.98 39.82 -24.73
N ASN A 2 27.39 39.59 -25.83
CA ASN A 2 26.09 38.96 -25.84
C ASN A 2 26.12 37.53 -25.41
N ARG A 3 27.24 36.94 -25.51
CA ARG A 3 27.36 35.56 -25.20
C ARG A 3 27.01 35.27 -23.77
N ARG A 4 27.36 36.18 -22.92
CA ARG A 4 27.08 35.95 -21.51
C ARG A 4 25.59 35.86 -21.24
N VAL A 5 24.86 36.67 -21.95
CA VAL A 5 23.43 36.66 -21.79
C VAL A 5 22.85 35.33 -22.21
N PHE A 6 23.37 34.77 -23.27
CA PHE A 6 22.90 33.46 -23.73
C PHE A 6 23.12 32.39 -22.69
N LEU A 7 24.28 32.42 -22.08
CA LEU A 7 24.59 31.41 -21.10
C LEU A 7 23.64 31.46 -19.94
N LEU A 8 23.30 32.64 -19.51
CA LEU A 8 22.37 32.78 -18.41
C LEU A 8 21.01 32.22 -18.76
N ALA A 9 20.58 32.48 -19.96
CA ALA A 9 19.29 31.97 -20.39
C ALA A 9 19.25 30.44 -20.38
N LEU A 10 20.33 29.86 -20.80
CA LEU A 10 20.40 28.41 -20.79
C LEU A 10 20.32 27.83 -19.39
N GLY A 11 20.98 28.50 -18.49
CA GLY A 11 20.96 28.06 -17.12
C GLY A 11 19.55 28.08 -16.57
N ASP A 12 18.83 29.10 -16.88
CA ASP A 12 17.45 29.23 -16.41
C ASP A 12 16.59 28.10 -16.93
N PHE A 13 16.76 27.73 -18.16
CA PHE A 13 16.01 26.65 -18.74
C PHE A 13 16.21 25.36 -17.98
N LEU A 14 17.44 25.08 -17.65
CA LEU A 14 17.74 23.84 -16.95
C LEU A 14 17.05 23.78 -15.61
N LEU A 15 17.07 24.89 -14.90
CA LEU A 15 16.44 24.93 -13.60
C LEU A 15 14.96 24.67 -13.68
N VAL A 16 14.33 25.27 -14.67
CA VAL A 16 12.90 25.11 -14.84
C VAL A 16 12.55 23.65 -15.09
N ARG A 17 13.33 22.99 -15.89
CA ARG A 17 13.06 21.61 -16.21
C ARG A 17 13.20 20.71 -14.99
N VAL A 18 14.22 20.96 -14.21
CA VAL A 18 14.41 20.16 -13.00
C VAL A 18 13.23 20.34 -12.07
N ALA A 19 12.76 21.56 -11.93
CA ALA A 19 11.63 21.82 -11.07
C ALA A 19 10.39 21.09 -11.54
N SER A 20 10.15 21.03 -12.83
CA SER A 20 9.02 20.33 -13.38
C SER A 20 9.09 18.86 -13.07
N SER A 21 10.25 18.29 -13.23
CA SER A 21 10.47 16.91 -12.93
C SER A 21 10.16 16.61 -11.48
N GLN A 22 10.62 17.48 -10.61
CA GLN A 22 10.38 17.31 -9.19
C GLN A 22 8.90 17.39 -8.87
N ALA A 23 8.21 18.30 -9.51
CA ALA A 23 6.80 18.49 -9.24
C ALA A 23 5.99 17.24 -9.57
N GLN A 24 6.48 16.42 -10.47
CA GLN A 24 5.76 15.22 -10.85
C GLN A 24 6.17 13.99 -10.06
N GLN A 25 7.17 14.13 -9.22
CA GLN A 25 7.62 13.04 -8.41
C GLN A 25 6.62 12.56 -7.38
N PRO A 26 5.75 13.42 -6.87
CA PRO A 26 4.81 12.93 -5.87
C PRO A 26 3.97 11.78 -6.35
N ALA A 27 4.02 11.51 -7.63
CA ALA A 27 3.34 10.36 -8.17
C ALA A 27 3.92 9.05 -7.65
N LYS A 28 4.82 9.14 -6.71
CA LYS A 28 5.32 7.99 -6.04
C LYS A 28 4.18 7.26 -5.36
N ALA A 29 4.06 5.97 -5.65
CA ALA A 29 2.95 5.18 -5.17
C ALA A 29 3.06 4.91 -3.68
N THR A 30 1.93 5.01 -2.98
CA THR A 30 1.86 4.71 -1.56
C THR A 30 1.84 3.19 -1.36
N PRO A 31 2.75 2.63 -0.57
CA PRO A 31 2.77 1.19 -0.36
C PRO A 31 1.76 0.77 0.71
N ILE A 32 0.93 -0.20 0.36
CA ILE A 32 -0.08 -0.75 1.23
C ILE A 32 0.18 -2.24 1.36
N GLY A 33 0.19 -2.77 2.58
CA GLY A 33 0.32 -4.19 2.78
C GLY A 33 -1.04 -4.83 2.98
N TYR A 34 -1.27 -5.98 2.38
CA TYR A 34 -2.49 -6.75 2.60
C TYR A 34 -2.10 -8.13 3.10
N LEU A 35 -2.52 -8.46 4.31
CA LEU A 35 -2.14 -9.71 4.97
C LEU A 35 -3.38 -10.56 5.18
N SER A 36 -3.36 -11.76 4.65
CA SER A 36 -4.46 -12.71 4.75
C SER A 36 -3.95 -14.08 5.10
N GLY A 37 -4.73 -14.80 5.93
CA GLY A 37 -4.40 -16.19 6.24
C GLY A 37 -4.98 -17.17 5.23
N ALA A 38 -5.95 -16.76 4.45
CA ALA A 38 -6.68 -17.65 3.56
C ALA A 38 -5.97 -17.85 2.23
N LEU A 39 -6.40 -18.88 1.52
CA LEU A 39 -5.89 -19.14 0.17
C LEU A 39 -6.23 -17.98 -0.74
N LEU A 40 -5.29 -17.60 -1.61
CA LEU A 40 -5.54 -16.52 -2.56
C LEU A 40 -6.72 -16.84 -3.46
N SER A 41 -6.83 -18.11 -3.90
CA SER A 41 -7.93 -18.50 -4.75
C SER A 41 -9.27 -18.35 -4.06
N ALA A 42 -9.33 -18.54 -2.75
CA ALA A 42 -10.57 -18.44 -1.99
C ALA A 42 -10.97 -16.99 -1.73
N THR A 43 -10.04 -16.05 -1.83
CA THR A 43 -10.30 -14.67 -1.49
C THR A 43 -10.20 -13.73 -2.69
N ALA A 44 -10.12 -14.29 -3.91
CA ALA A 44 -9.93 -13.47 -5.11
C ALA A 44 -11.03 -12.43 -5.28
N ALA A 45 -12.29 -12.81 -5.06
CA ALA A 45 -13.39 -11.89 -5.21
C ALA A 45 -13.34 -10.76 -4.20
N ARG A 46 -12.91 -11.08 -2.97
CA ARG A 46 -12.79 -10.08 -1.92
C ARG A 46 -11.68 -9.10 -2.24
N HIS A 47 -10.56 -9.62 -2.76
CA HIS A 47 -9.46 -8.75 -3.15
C HIS A 47 -9.85 -7.82 -4.29
N GLU A 48 -10.64 -8.34 -5.23
CA GLU A 48 -11.09 -7.50 -6.33
C GLU A 48 -12.07 -6.43 -5.85
N SER A 49 -12.94 -6.77 -4.91
CA SER A 49 -13.82 -5.77 -4.31
C SER A 49 -13.03 -4.68 -3.59
N PHE A 50 -11.95 -5.08 -2.94
CA PHE A 50 -11.08 -4.14 -2.26
C PHE A 50 -10.44 -3.18 -3.28
N ARG A 51 -9.92 -3.73 -4.38
CA ARG A 51 -9.35 -2.91 -5.44
C ARG A 51 -10.37 -1.94 -6.02
N GLN A 52 -11.58 -2.44 -6.22
CA GLN A 52 -12.63 -1.61 -6.79
C GLN A 52 -13.01 -0.48 -5.84
N GLY A 53 -13.11 -0.75 -4.54
CA GLY A 53 -13.37 0.29 -3.58
C GLY A 53 -12.29 1.36 -3.58
N LEU A 54 -11.04 0.95 -3.71
CA LEU A 54 -9.95 1.91 -3.79
C LEU A 54 -10.04 2.75 -5.06
N ARG A 55 -10.39 2.13 -6.19
CA ARG A 55 -10.54 2.87 -7.44
C ARG A 55 -11.63 3.93 -7.34
N GLU A 56 -12.71 3.61 -6.66
CA GLU A 56 -13.79 4.58 -6.47
C GLU A 56 -13.35 5.78 -5.65
N LEU A 57 -12.33 5.59 -4.83
CA LEU A 57 -11.75 6.68 -4.04
C LEU A 57 -10.58 7.36 -4.74
N GLY A 58 -10.26 6.94 -5.96
CA GLY A 58 -9.19 7.55 -6.73
C GLY A 58 -7.85 6.83 -6.62
N TYR A 59 -7.79 5.68 -5.96
CA TYR A 59 -6.54 4.95 -5.79
C TYR A 59 -6.48 3.79 -6.77
N VAL A 60 -5.49 3.82 -7.65
CA VAL A 60 -5.33 2.80 -8.68
C VAL A 60 -3.99 2.10 -8.50
N GLU A 61 -4.06 0.79 -8.35
CA GLU A 61 -2.86 -0.03 -8.18
C GLU A 61 -1.95 0.14 -9.38
N GLY A 62 -0.67 0.39 -9.11
CA GLY A 62 0.30 0.64 -10.16
C GLY A 62 0.44 2.08 -10.57
N LYS A 63 -0.47 2.95 -10.12
CA LYS A 63 -0.39 4.37 -10.42
C LYS A 63 -0.05 5.18 -9.18
N ASN A 64 -0.96 5.21 -8.20
CA ASN A 64 -0.71 5.98 -6.99
C ASN A 64 -0.67 5.11 -5.74
N ILE A 65 -0.92 3.81 -5.85
CA ILE A 65 -0.71 2.87 -4.74
C ILE A 65 -0.04 1.61 -5.27
N VAL A 66 0.69 0.96 -4.38
CA VAL A 66 1.25 -0.37 -4.62
C VAL A 66 0.73 -1.24 -3.50
N ILE A 67 0.12 -2.37 -3.83
CA ILE A 67 -0.39 -3.28 -2.82
C ILE A 67 0.53 -4.49 -2.73
N GLU A 68 1.11 -4.69 -1.56
CA GLU A 68 1.96 -5.84 -1.29
C GLU A 68 1.07 -6.93 -0.71
N TRP A 69 0.69 -7.86 -1.55
CA TRP A 69 -0.20 -8.96 -1.16
C TRP A 69 0.60 -10.06 -0.48
N ARG A 70 0.16 -10.46 0.69
CA ARG A 70 0.79 -11.57 1.41
C ARG A 70 -0.28 -12.50 1.93
N SER A 71 -0.14 -13.77 1.62
CA SER A 71 -1.10 -14.78 2.04
C SER A 71 -0.37 -15.94 2.71
N ALA A 72 -0.91 -16.39 3.82
CA ALA A 72 -0.36 -17.55 4.51
C ALA A 72 -0.84 -18.85 3.86
N GLU A 73 -1.71 -18.77 2.87
CA GLU A 73 -2.20 -19.92 2.10
C GLU A 73 -2.73 -21.03 3.00
N GLY A 74 -3.51 -20.64 4.01
CA GLY A 74 -4.13 -21.57 4.91
C GLY A 74 -3.22 -22.06 6.04
N LYS A 75 -2.03 -21.47 6.15
CA LYS A 75 -1.07 -21.90 7.18
C LYS A 75 -0.82 -20.73 8.13
N PRO A 76 -1.58 -20.63 9.22
CA PRO A 76 -1.49 -19.47 10.11
C PRO A 76 -0.11 -19.24 10.72
N ASP A 77 0.68 -20.29 10.84
CA ASP A 77 2.03 -20.15 11.39
C ASP A 77 2.95 -19.32 10.50
N ARG A 78 2.56 -19.06 9.27
CA ARG A 78 3.32 -18.20 8.37
C ARG A 78 3.05 -16.71 8.57
N LEU A 79 1.96 -16.39 9.24
CA LEU A 79 1.54 -14.99 9.37
C LEU A 79 2.56 -14.10 10.06
N PRO A 80 3.23 -14.53 11.14
CA PRO A 80 4.21 -13.64 11.77
C PRO A 80 5.34 -13.23 10.84
N ALA A 81 5.86 -14.16 10.05
CA ALA A 81 6.94 -13.84 9.11
C ALA A 81 6.46 -12.91 8.00
N LEU A 82 5.25 -13.15 7.51
CA LEU A 82 4.69 -12.31 6.46
C LEU A 82 4.41 -10.89 6.97
N ALA A 83 3.92 -10.78 8.18
CA ALA A 83 3.70 -9.48 8.79
C ALA A 83 5.02 -8.73 8.96
N ALA A 84 6.05 -9.43 9.41
CA ALA A 84 7.38 -8.83 9.57
C ALA A 84 7.93 -8.35 8.23
N GLU A 85 7.62 -9.07 7.17
CA GLU A 85 8.04 -8.69 5.83
C GLU A 85 7.42 -7.36 5.42
N LEU A 86 6.12 -7.20 5.68
CA LEU A 86 5.43 -5.95 5.38
C LEU A 86 6.01 -4.79 6.18
N VAL A 87 6.38 -5.04 7.42
CA VAL A 87 6.99 -4.00 8.26
C VAL A 87 8.34 -3.59 7.67
N ARG A 88 9.12 -4.57 7.20
CA ARG A 88 10.43 -4.26 6.58
C ARG A 88 10.26 -3.45 5.30
N LEU A 89 9.18 -3.68 4.57
CA LEU A 89 8.89 -2.93 3.36
C LEU A 89 8.40 -1.53 3.65
N LYS A 90 8.16 -1.22 4.92
CA LYS A 90 7.73 0.11 5.36
C LYS A 90 6.44 0.55 4.69
N VAL A 91 5.47 -0.37 4.64
CA VAL A 91 4.17 0.00 4.10
C VAL A 91 3.52 1.04 5.00
N ASP A 92 2.66 1.87 4.41
CA ASP A 92 2.00 2.94 5.15
C ASP A 92 0.83 2.45 5.98
N VAL A 93 0.24 1.34 5.59
CA VAL A 93 -0.87 0.74 6.30
C VAL A 93 -0.89 -0.75 6.02
N ILE A 94 -1.30 -1.54 6.99
CA ILE A 94 -1.49 -2.97 6.79
C ILE A 94 -2.98 -3.25 6.85
N VAL A 95 -3.51 -3.77 5.75
CA VAL A 95 -4.90 -4.20 5.68
C VAL A 95 -4.92 -5.69 5.96
N THR A 96 -5.81 -6.15 6.82
CA THR A 96 -5.87 -7.55 7.19
C THR A 96 -7.20 -8.16 6.81
N GLY A 97 -7.17 -9.41 6.44
CA GLY A 97 -8.35 -10.14 6.00
C GLY A 97 -8.95 -11.06 7.05
N GLY A 98 -8.84 -10.71 8.31
CA GLY A 98 -9.43 -11.53 9.37
C GLY A 98 -8.71 -11.33 10.69
N GLY A 99 -9.27 -11.93 11.74
CA GLY A 99 -8.77 -11.73 13.11
C GLY A 99 -7.37 -12.29 13.33
N THR A 100 -7.08 -13.45 12.75
CA THR A 100 -5.78 -14.07 12.95
C THR A 100 -4.67 -13.24 12.32
N SER A 101 -4.91 -12.77 11.10
CA SER A 101 -3.93 -11.90 10.44
C SER A 101 -3.80 -10.55 11.15
N THR A 102 -4.91 -10.06 11.72
CA THR A 102 -4.86 -8.82 12.49
C THR A 102 -3.97 -8.96 13.71
N ARG A 103 -4.09 -10.07 14.42
CA ARG A 103 -3.24 -10.32 15.58
C ARG A 103 -1.77 -10.41 15.20
N ALA A 104 -1.48 -11.07 14.08
CA ALA A 104 -0.11 -11.16 13.60
C ALA A 104 0.46 -9.79 13.26
N ALA A 105 -0.34 -8.96 12.60
CA ALA A 105 0.09 -7.60 12.26
C ALA A 105 0.36 -6.78 13.52
N LYS A 106 -0.54 -6.87 14.49
CA LYS A 106 -0.37 -6.13 15.75
C LYS A 106 0.88 -6.56 16.50
N ALA A 107 1.22 -7.82 16.42
CA ALA A 107 2.43 -8.31 17.06
C ALA A 107 3.69 -7.84 16.35
N ALA A 108 3.60 -7.57 15.06
CA ALA A 108 4.76 -7.20 14.25
C ALA A 108 5.07 -5.71 14.28
N THR A 109 4.09 -4.86 14.58
CA THR A 109 4.32 -3.42 14.57
C THR A 109 3.43 -2.72 15.58
N SER A 110 3.94 -1.63 16.13
CA SER A 110 3.16 -0.75 17.00
C SER A 110 2.99 0.64 16.36
N THR A 111 3.54 0.84 15.18
CA THR A 111 3.54 2.17 14.56
C THR A 111 2.75 2.23 13.26
N ILE A 112 2.68 1.12 12.50
CA ILE A 112 1.96 1.11 11.25
C ILE A 112 0.47 0.87 11.52
N PRO A 113 -0.42 1.72 11.02
CA PRO A 113 -1.86 1.53 11.21
C PRO A 113 -2.33 0.21 10.60
N ILE A 114 -3.26 -0.43 11.28
CA ILE A 114 -3.80 -1.71 10.82
C ILE A 114 -5.31 -1.54 10.64
N VAL A 115 -5.79 -1.91 9.45
CA VAL A 115 -7.21 -1.82 9.10
C VAL A 115 -7.70 -3.21 8.77
N MET A 116 -8.71 -3.67 9.46
CA MET A 116 -9.32 -4.97 9.18
C MET A 116 -10.45 -4.80 8.19
N THR A 117 -10.42 -5.58 7.12
CA THR A 117 -11.50 -5.54 6.15
C THR A 117 -12.76 -6.13 6.76
N ASN A 118 -13.89 -5.62 6.28
CA ASN A 118 -15.17 -6.02 6.78
C ASN A 118 -15.44 -7.48 6.42
N ASP A 119 -15.69 -8.28 7.43
CA ASP A 119 -15.99 -9.69 7.26
C ASP A 119 -17.39 -9.89 7.84
N PRO A 120 -18.36 -10.28 7.02
CA PRO A 120 -19.72 -10.47 7.51
C PRO A 120 -19.81 -11.35 8.75
N ASP A 121 -18.97 -12.37 8.81
CA ASP A 121 -18.95 -13.25 9.97
C ASP A 121 -18.44 -12.52 11.20
N GLN A 122 -17.52 -11.62 11.04
CA GLN A 122 -17.02 -10.82 12.15
C GLN A 122 -18.09 -9.86 12.67
N ILE A 123 -18.85 -9.29 11.77
CA ILE A 123 -19.91 -8.39 12.15
C ILE A 123 -20.96 -9.13 12.98
N GLY A 124 -21.30 -10.35 12.57
CA GLY A 124 -22.24 -11.14 13.31
C GLY A 124 -21.79 -11.43 14.73
N ARG A 125 -20.48 -11.65 14.91
CA ARG A 125 -19.94 -11.88 16.24
C ARG A 125 -19.91 -10.64 17.09
N ALA A 126 -19.68 -9.51 16.47
CA ALA A 126 -19.61 -8.26 17.20
C ALA A 126 -20.91 -7.89 17.86
N HIS A 127 -22.02 -8.44 17.38
CA HIS A 127 -23.33 -8.15 17.93
C HIS A 127 -23.76 -9.12 19.01
N VAL A 128 -22.96 -10.11 19.25
CA VAL A 128 -23.23 -11.06 20.31
C VAL A 128 -22.48 -10.66 21.57
#